data_a12a8b2501939e4440ac7e174e309e51
#
_entry.id   a12a8b2501939e4440ac7e174e309e51
#
_cell.length_a   1.000
_cell.length_b   1.000
_cell.length_c   1.000
_cell.angle_alpha   90.00
_cell.angle_beta   90.00
_cell.angle_gamma   90.00
#
_symmetry.space_group_name_H-M   'P 1'
#
loop_
_entity.id
_entity.type
_entity.pdbx_description
1 polymer ?
#
loop_
_entity_poly.entity_id
_entity_poly.type
_entity_poly.pdbx_seq_one_letter_code
_entity_poly.pdbx_strand_id
1 'polypeptide(L)'
;MKKALKKALFIDRDGTLIVEPPVDMQVDSLAKLEFVPGAISALKVLRGLDFELVMATNQDGLGTDSFPEEDFRIPQEKMLRTLAGEGVLFDDMLIDRTFESDGAPTRKPRTGMFGRYTGGGYDLAASYVVGDRATDILLARNLGARGILFAQETAGRRMLREAGAEEACVLISDSWAEIAEYIRRGERRVVVTRETRETRITVRLDLDGKGFGGKEFGGVSPDRPAAGTGGAPENGADTKNPVDPDADNGPEGNRAEAKNPADGRNNDVWNGNSSSDGRNADNRNRDDGNDNSRNCNSRINDSNSDGRNGNNRNCGDGISTGLRFLDHMLAQIAHHGGVALEVEARGDLDID
;
A
#
# COMPACT_ATOMS: atom_id res chain seq x y z
N MET A 1 18.44 -23.55 -11.09
CA MET A 1 18.05 -22.43 -10.18
C MET A 1 16.63 -22.00 -10.54
N LYS A 2 15.69 -21.94 -9.61
CA LYS A 2 14.37 -21.34 -9.86
C LYS A 2 14.59 -19.84 -10.10
N LYS A 3 14.07 -19.31 -11.21
CA LYS A 3 14.10 -17.87 -11.49
C LYS A 3 13.34 -17.16 -10.36
N ALA A 4 13.94 -16.11 -9.78
CA ALA A 4 13.24 -15.28 -8.80
C ALA A 4 11.98 -14.69 -9.46
N LEU A 5 10.85 -14.72 -8.74
CA LEU A 5 9.62 -14.10 -9.19
C LEU A 5 9.78 -12.58 -9.12
N LYS A 6 9.19 -11.87 -10.08
CA LYS A 6 9.13 -10.41 -10.06
C LYS A 6 8.08 -9.93 -9.06
N LYS A 7 8.22 -8.71 -8.59
CA LYS A 7 7.19 -8.03 -7.77
C LYS A 7 6.60 -6.87 -8.55
N ALA A 8 5.34 -6.57 -8.32
CA ALA A 8 4.65 -5.45 -8.95
C ALA A 8 4.11 -4.47 -7.88
N LEU A 9 4.15 -3.20 -8.21
CA LEU A 9 3.53 -2.14 -7.45
C LEU A 9 2.45 -1.51 -8.34
N PHE A 10 1.20 -1.92 -8.10
CA PHE A 10 0.04 -1.39 -8.79
C PHE A 10 -0.41 -0.10 -8.10
N ILE A 11 -0.50 0.96 -8.87
CA ILE A 11 -0.79 2.30 -8.35
C ILE A 11 -1.99 2.86 -9.12
N ASP A 12 -3.02 3.28 -8.38
CA ASP A 12 -4.12 4.01 -8.98
C ASP A 12 -3.70 5.41 -9.40
N ARG A 13 -4.48 6.03 -10.28
CA ARG A 13 -4.18 7.33 -10.88
C ARG A 13 -4.89 8.46 -10.14
N ASP A 14 -6.21 8.54 -10.28
CA ASP A 14 -7.02 9.64 -9.76
C ASP A 14 -7.22 9.48 -8.24
N GLY A 15 -7.15 10.57 -7.49
CA GLY A 15 -7.17 10.54 -6.03
C GLY A 15 -5.89 9.99 -5.36
N THR A 16 -4.99 9.41 -6.15
CA THR A 16 -3.79 8.72 -5.65
C THR A 16 -2.50 9.37 -6.15
N LEU A 17 -2.26 9.42 -7.46
CA LEU A 17 -1.10 10.09 -8.07
C LEU A 17 -1.39 11.55 -8.38
N ILE A 18 -2.57 11.81 -8.88
CA ILE A 18 -3.09 13.13 -9.21
C ILE A 18 -4.38 13.38 -8.44
N VAL A 19 -4.64 14.65 -8.16
CA VAL A 19 -5.83 15.08 -7.43
C VAL A 19 -7.06 14.81 -8.29
N GLU A 20 -8.05 14.12 -7.72
CA GLU A 20 -9.33 13.89 -8.39
C GLU A 20 -10.21 15.14 -8.23
N PRO A 21 -10.76 15.70 -9.33
CA PRO A 21 -11.67 16.82 -9.25
C PRO A 21 -12.94 16.44 -8.49
N PRO A 22 -13.44 17.29 -7.55
CA PRO A 22 -14.53 16.89 -6.65
C PRO A 22 -15.93 16.89 -7.28
N VAL A 23 -16.08 17.45 -8.50
CA VAL A 23 -17.39 17.62 -9.13
C VAL A 23 -17.69 16.50 -10.14
N ASP A 24 -16.81 16.30 -11.09
CA ASP A 24 -17.00 15.36 -12.20
C ASP A 24 -16.07 14.14 -12.11
N MET A 25 -15.12 14.15 -11.16
CA MET A 25 -14.17 13.06 -10.92
C MET A 25 -13.34 12.69 -12.16
N GLN A 26 -13.20 13.61 -13.12
CA GLN A 26 -12.47 13.40 -14.38
C GLN A 26 -11.38 14.44 -14.55
N VAL A 27 -10.15 14.00 -14.80
CA VAL A 27 -9.05 14.87 -15.20
C VAL A 27 -9.00 14.91 -16.72
N ASP A 28 -9.86 15.75 -17.30
CA ASP A 28 -10.14 15.89 -18.72
C ASP A 28 -9.38 17.03 -19.40
N SER A 29 -8.59 17.78 -18.64
CA SER A 29 -7.85 18.94 -19.14
C SER A 29 -6.56 19.19 -18.36
N LEU A 30 -5.63 19.93 -18.98
CA LEU A 30 -4.38 20.32 -18.29
C LEU A 30 -4.64 21.23 -17.08
N ALA A 31 -5.75 21.98 -17.08
CA ALA A 31 -6.10 22.83 -15.96
C ALA A 31 -6.49 22.04 -14.68
N LYS A 32 -6.98 20.81 -14.86
CA LYS A 32 -7.33 19.90 -13.76
C LYS A 32 -6.17 18.98 -13.33
N LEU A 33 -5.08 18.95 -14.09
CA LEU A 33 -3.94 18.10 -13.78
C LEU A 33 -3.11 18.70 -12.64
N GLU A 34 -3.27 18.13 -11.47
CA GLU A 34 -2.50 18.46 -10.26
C GLU A 34 -1.97 17.19 -9.61
N PHE A 35 -0.66 17.15 -9.31
CA PHE A 35 -0.09 16.01 -8.60
C PHE A 35 -0.43 16.04 -7.12
N VAL A 36 -0.74 14.88 -6.57
CA VAL A 36 -0.86 14.73 -5.12
C VAL A 36 0.50 15.07 -4.46
N PRO A 37 0.50 15.89 -3.40
CA PRO A 37 1.73 16.28 -2.73
C PRO A 37 2.59 15.08 -2.34
N GLY A 38 3.87 15.12 -2.70
CA GLY A 38 4.83 14.06 -2.38
C GLY A 38 4.84 12.86 -3.33
N ALA A 39 3.83 12.69 -4.21
CA ALA A 39 3.72 11.53 -5.10
C ALA A 39 4.96 11.34 -5.99
N ILE A 40 5.45 12.40 -6.65
CA ILE A 40 6.63 12.32 -7.52
C ILE A 40 7.88 11.89 -6.73
N SER A 41 8.12 12.48 -5.56
CA SER A 41 9.27 12.16 -4.71
C SER A 41 9.23 10.72 -4.21
N ALA A 42 8.04 10.25 -3.81
CA ALA A 42 7.81 8.87 -3.39
C ALA A 42 8.05 7.88 -4.53
N LEU A 43 7.50 8.16 -5.72
CA LEU A 43 7.69 7.32 -6.91
C LEU A 43 9.17 7.19 -7.30
N LYS A 44 9.98 8.25 -7.15
CA LYS A 44 11.43 8.19 -7.37
C LYS A 44 12.11 7.20 -6.43
N VAL A 45 11.72 7.19 -5.16
CA VAL A 45 12.23 6.20 -4.19
C VAL A 45 11.78 4.79 -4.56
N LEU A 46 10.50 4.62 -4.87
CA LEU A 46 9.90 3.32 -5.20
C LEU A 46 10.46 2.75 -6.51
N ARG A 47 10.76 3.60 -7.49
CA ARG A 47 11.41 3.17 -8.74
C ARG A 47 12.81 2.59 -8.53
N GLY A 48 13.49 2.97 -7.46
CA GLY A 48 14.80 2.42 -7.06
C GLY A 48 14.71 1.06 -6.38
N LEU A 49 13.51 0.56 -6.10
CA LEU A 49 13.27 -0.76 -5.51
C LEU A 49 13.01 -1.81 -6.61
N ASP A 50 13.04 -3.09 -6.24
CA ASP A 50 12.83 -4.22 -7.15
C ASP A 50 11.33 -4.49 -7.40
N PHE A 51 10.63 -3.48 -7.97
CA PHE A 51 9.23 -3.59 -8.40
C PHE A 51 9.06 -3.14 -9.86
N GLU A 52 8.19 -3.84 -10.59
CA GLU A 52 7.59 -3.24 -11.79
C GLU A 52 6.50 -2.25 -11.33
N LEU A 53 6.63 -0.97 -11.77
CA LEU A 53 5.61 0.04 -11.50
C LEU A 53 4.51 -0.05 -12.53
N VAL A 54 3.29 -0.26 -12.09
CA VAL A 54 2.11 -0.48 -12.94
C VAL A 54 1.02 0.50 -12.57
N MET A 55 0.62 1.35 -13.49
CA MET A 55 -0.57 2.18 -13.32
C MET A 55 -1.81 1.31 -13.54
N ALA A 56 -2.79 1.34 -12.62
CA ALA A 56 -4.01 0.56 -12.73
C ALA A 56 -5.22 1.40 -12.35
N THR A 57 -5.98 1.89 -13.33
CA THR A 57 -7.04 2.87 -13.13
C THR A 57 -8.35 2.49 -13.82
N ASN A 58 -9.48 2.86 -13.21
CA ASN A 58 -10.80 2.84 -13.83
C ASN A 58 -11.11 4.25 -14.36
N GLN A 59 -11.42 4.36 -15.64
CA GLN A 59 -11.76 5.62 -16.33
C GLN A 59 -13.15 5.51 -16.91
N ASP A 60 -14.15 5.93 -16.14
CA ASP A 60 -15.56 5.74 -16.45
C ASP A 60 -15.93 6.42 -17.76
N GLY A 61 -16.38 5.62 -18.73
CA GLY A 61 -16.84 6.10 -20.04
C GLY A 61 -15.76 6.66 -20.95
N LEU A 62 -14.47 6.37 -20.70
CA LEU A 62 -13.38 6.81 -21.57
C LEU A 62 -13.57 6.31 -23.01
N GLY A 63 -13.55 7.25 -23.96
CA GLY A 63 -13.80 7.00 -25.39
C GLY A 63 -15.28 7.17 -25.79
N THR A 64 -16.16 7.58 -24.86
CA THR A 64 -17.56 7.98 -25.15
C THR A 64 -17.70 9.50 -25.21
N ASP A 65 -18.90 9.97 -25.52
CA ASP A 65 -19.21 11.43 -25.53
C ASP A 65 -19.07 12.07 -24.14
N SER A 66 -19.21 11.28 -23.05
CA SER A 66 -19.08 11.77 -21.69
C SER A 66 -17.62 11.94 -21.24
N PHE A 67 -16.69 11.23 -21.87
CA PHE A 67 -15.25 11.36 -21.63
C PHE A 67 -14.45 11.02 -22.92
N PRO A 68 -14.33 12.00 -23.84
CA PRO A 68 -13.61 11.80 -25.08
C PRO A 68 -12.15 11.38 -24.87
N GLU A 69 -11.64 10.53 -25.76
CA GLU A 69 -10.27 10.01 -25.70
C GLU A 69 -9.22 11.11 -25.65
N GLU A 70 -9.44 12.22 -26.39
CA GLU A 70 -8.51 13.35 -26.45
C GLU A 70 -8.41 14.08 -25.13
N ASP A 71 -9.53 14.22 -24.42
CA ASP A 71 -9.60 14.89 -23.12
C ASP A 71 -8.83 14.14 -22.05
N PHE A 72 -8.82 12.82 -22.10
CA PHE A 72 -7.97 11.97 -21.26
C PHE A 72 -6.51 12.00 -21.70
N ARG A 73 -6.26 11.87 -23.02
CA ARG A 73 -4.91 11.71 -23.58
C ARG A 73 -3.97 12.86 -23.25
N ILE A 74 -4.44 14.11 -23.38
CA ILE A 74 -3.61 15.31 -23.17
C ILE A 74 -3.06 15.40 -21.74
N PRO A 75 -3.87 15.36 -20.67
CA PRO A 75 -3.35 15.36 -19.31
C PRO A 75 -2.55 14.09 -18.98
N GLN A 76 -2.92 12.93 -19.50
CA GLN A 76 -2.20 11.69 -19.30
C GLN A 76 -0.78 11.76 -19.85
N GLU A 77 -0.59 12.21 -21.11
CA GLU A 77 0.72 12.37 -21.70
C GLU A 77 1.56 13.43 -20.96
N LYS A 78 0.94 14.51 -20.49
CA LYS A 78 1.63 15.53 -19.72
C LYS A 78 2.10 14.97 -18.38
N MET A 79 1.26 14.23 -17.67
CA MET A 79 1.60 13.55 -16.42
C MET A 79 2.79 12.60 -16.63
N LEU A 80 2.70 11.71 -17.62
CA LEU A 80 3.76 10.72 -17.89
C LEU A 80 5.08 11.39 -18.29
N ARG A 81 5.04 12.46 -19.12
CA ARG A 81 6.25 13.22 -19.47
C ARG A 81 6.87 13.92 -18.26
N THR A 82 6.05 14.43 -17.35
CA THR A 82 6.54 15.05 -16.11
C THR A 82 7.23 14.00 -15.23
N LEU A 83 6.61 12.85 -15.04
CA LEU A 83 7.19 11.74 -14.29
C LEU A 83 8.48 11.21 -14.92
N ALA A 84 8.51 11.05 -16.25
CA ALA A 84 9.69 10.61 -16.98
C ALA A 84 10.86 11.61 -16.84
N GLY A 85 10.59 12.92 -16.85
CA GLY A 85 11.57 13.97 -16.58
C GLY A 85 12.20 13.87 -15.17
N GLU A 86 11.48 13.28 -14.21
CA GLU A 86 11.95 12.99 -12.86
C GLU A 86 12.55 11.58 -12.71
N GLY A 87 12.68 10.83 -13.81
CA GLY A 87 13.23 9.47 -13.83
C GLY A 87 12.23 8.38 -13.42
N VAL A 88 10.94 8.69 -13.37
CA VAL A 88 9.88 7.74 -13.06
C VAL A 88 9.22 7.27 -14.35
N LEU A 89 9.34 5.98 -14.63
CA LEU A 89 8.71 5.33 -15.78
C LEU A 89 7.82 4.18 -15.26
N PHE A 90 6.59 4.14 -15.75
CA PHE A 90 5.73 2.97 -15.55
C PHE A 90 6.12 1.87 -16.53
N ASP A 91 6.19 0.64 -16.03
CA ASP A 91 6.51 -0.56 -16.83
C ASP A 91 5.26 -1.07 -17.58
N ASP A 92 4.06 -0.73 -17.08
CA ASP A 92 2.77 -1.07 -17.70
C ASP A 92 1.67 -0.09 -17.26
N MET A 93 0.59 -0.02 -18.07
CA MET A 93 -0.59 0.81 -17.76
C MET A 93 -1.85 0.00 -18.08
N LEU A 94 -2.64 -0.24 -17.06
CA LEU A 94 -3.90 -0.98 -17.11
C LEU A 94 -5.04 0.02 -16.91
N ILE A 95 -5.82 0.26 -17.96
CA ILE A 95 -6.88 1.27 -17.98
C ILE A 95 -8.20 0.56 -18.32
N ASP A 96 -9.11 0.48 -17.37
CA ASP A 96 -10.48 0.09 -17.60
C ASP A 96 -11.30 1.31 -18.04
N ARG A 97 -12.12 1.14 -19.08
CA ARG A 97 -12.87 2.23 -19.72
C ARG A 97 -14.37 2.14 -19.50
N THR A 98 -14.80 1.13 -18.75
CA THR A 98 -16.22 0.79 -18.61
C THR A 98 -16.84 1.54 -17.44
N PHE A 99 -18.16 1.70 -17.50
CA PHE A 99 -18.92 2.15 -16.34
C PHE A 99 -19.09 1.00 -15.33
N GLU A 100 -19.37 1.34 -14.09
CA GLU A 100 -19.64 0.33 -13.07
C GLU A 100 -20.82 -0.57 -13.41
N SER A 101 -21.88 0.00 -14.04
CA SER A 101 -23.06 -0.70 -14.51
C SER A 101 -22.78 -1.79 -15.52
N ASP A 102 -21.68 -1.71 -16.30
CA ASP A 102 -21.34 -2.69 -17.34
C ASP A 102 -20.87 -4.01 -16.74
N GLY A 103 -20.49 -4.02 -15.46
CA GLY A 103 -20.05 -5.22 -14.79
C GLY A 103 -18.82 -5.89 -15.39
N ALA A 104 -17.99 -5.13 -16.12
CA ALA A 104 -16.85 -5.64 -16.87
C ALA A 104 -15.84 -6.39 -15.99
N PRO A 105 -15.29 -7.53 -16.48
CA PRO A 105 -14.31 -8.31 -15.72
C PRO A 105 -12.97 -7.58 -15.54
N THR A 106 -12.70 -6.56 -16.35
CA THR A 106 -11.47 -5.75 -16.33
C THR A 106 -11.50 -4.65 -15.28
N ARG A 107 -12.72 -4.18 -14.90
CA ARG A 107 -12.88 -3.09 -13.95
C ARG A 107 -12.50 -3.51 -12.52
N LYS A 108 -11.63 -2.73 -11.85
CA LYS A 108 -11.32 -2.90 -10.42
C LYS A 108 -12.64 -2.90 -9.58
N PRO A 109 -12.83 -3.80 -8.61
CA PRO A 109 -11.84 -4.70 -8.02
C PRO A 109 -11.66 -6.05 -8.71
N ARG A 110 -12.23 -6.28 -9.89
CA ARG A 110 -12.05 -7.51 -10.67
C ARG A 110 -10.66 -7.54 -11.29
N THR A 111 -10.16 -8.74 -11.57
CA THR A 111 -8.76 -8.97 -11.95
C THR A 111 -8.53 -9.21 -13.44
N GLY A 112 -9.55 -8.99 -14.28
CA GLY A 112 -9.49 -9.34 -15.70
C GLY A 112 -8.37 -8.66 -16.50
N MET A 113 -7.99 -7.43 -16.16
CA MET A 113 -6.87 -6.76 -16.81
C MET A 113 -5.49 -7.15 -16.24
N PHE A 114 -5.44 -7.97 -15.17
CA PHE A 114 -4.19 -8.36 -14.51
C PHE A 114 -3.68 -9.75 -14.94
N GLY A 115 -4.17 -10.31 -16.05
CA GLY A 115 -3.82 -11.66 -16.52
C GLY A 115 -2.31 -11.91 -16.68
N ARG A 116 -1.54 -10.88 -17.09
CA ARG A 116 -0.08 -10.94 -17.18
C ARG A 116 0.56 -11.23 -15.80
N TYR A 117 -0.01 -10.70 -14.75
CA TYR A 117 0.53 -10.78 -13.38
C TYR A 117 0.06 -12.05 -12.65
N THR A 118 -1.17 -12.51 -12.94
CA THR A 118 -1.76 -13.71 -12.32
C THR A 118 -1.36 -15.01 -13.02
N GLY A 119 -0.83 -14.94 -14.25
CA GLY A 119 -0.41 -16.10 -15.04
C GLY A 119 0.88 -16.79 -14.59
N GLY A 120 1.48 -16.37 -13.48
CA GLY A 120 2.76 -16.85 -12.96
C GLY A 120 3.93 -15.99 -13.43
N GLY A 121 5.01 -15.98 -12.66
CA GLY A 121 6.17 -15.12 -12.92
C GLY A 121 6.25 -13.91 -11.97
N TYR A 122 5.17 -13.64 -11.22
CA TYR A 122 5.13 -12.60 -10.19
C TYR A 122 4.84 -13.19 -8.82
N ASP A 123 5.48 -12.63 -7.80
CA ASP A 123 5.17 -12.86 -6.38
C ASP A 123 4.14 -11.80 -5.95
N LEU A 124 2.86 -12.14 -6.13
CA LEU A 124 1.78 -11.23 -5.77
C LEU A 124 1.69 -11.04 -4.26
N ALA A 125 2.06 -12.03 -3.45
CA ALA A 125 2.06 -11.90 -2.00
C ALA A 125 3.10 -10.89 -1.49
N ALA A 126 4.17 -10.66 -2.27
CA ALA A 126 5.17 -9.63 -2.01
C ALA A 126 4.92 -8.33 -2.81
N SER A 127 3.83 -8.26 -3.57
CA SER A 127 3.42 -7.10 -4.37
C SER A 127 2.42 -6.23 -3.63
N TYR A 128 2.24 -4.98 -4.10
CA TYR A 128 1.33 -4.02 -3.46
C TYR A 128 0.33 -3.44 -4.45
N VAL A 129 -0.82 -3.04 -3.94
CA VAL A 129 -1.80 -2.16 -4.61
C VAL A 129 -1.95 -0.90 -3.76
N VAL A 130 -1.74 0.27 -4.35
CA VAL A 130 -1.91 1.57 -3.71
C VAL A 130 -3.03 2.31 -4.41
N GLY A 131 -4.04 2.74 -3.66
CA GLY A 131 -5.16 3.51 -4.19
C GLY A 131 -5.94 4.20 -3.08
N ASP A 132 -6.84 5.11 -3.44
CA ASP A 132 -7.63 5.92 -2.51
C ASP A 132 -9.02 5.35 -2.20
N ARG A 133 -9.40 4.25 -2.87
CA ARG A 133 -10.74 3.66 -2.77
C ARG A 133 -10.72 2.24 -2.19
N ALA A 134 -11.83 1.84 -1.59
CA ALA A 134 -12.01 0.46 -1.13
C ALA A 134 -11.85 -0.56 -2.25
N THR A 135 -12.20 -0.20 -3.50
CA THR A 135 -12.04 -1.06 -4.69
C THR A 135 -10.60 -1.44 -4.96
N ASP A 136 -9.63 -0.59 -4.61
CA ASP A 136 -8.19 -0.88 -4.75
C ASP A 136 -7.75 -1.92 -3.70
N ILE A 137 -8.25 -1.79 -2.48
CA ILE A 137 -7.94 -2.75 -1.42
C ILE A 137 -8.64 -4.10 -1.67
N LEU A 138 -9.86 -4.08 -2.22
CA LEU A 138 -10.53 -5.29 -2.69
C LEU A 138 -9.78 -5.93 -3.87
N LEU A 139 -9.21 -5.12 -4.77
CA LEU A 139 -8.33 -5.61 -5.83
C LEU A 139 -7.09 -6.29 -5.25
N ALA A 140 -6.44 -5.67 -4.25
CA ALA A 140 -5.30 -6.29 -3.58
C ALA A 140 -5.67 -7.66 -3.01
N ARG A 141 -6.82 -7.78 -2.33
CA ARG A 141 -7.35 -9.06 -1.85
C ARG A 141 -7.53 -10.07 -2.97
N ASN A 142 -8.16 -9.67 -4.06
CA ASN A 142 -8.48 -10.54 -5.19
C ASN A 142 -7.22 -11.01 -5.95
N LEU A 143 -6.15 -10.21 -5.95
CA LEU A 143 -4.84 -10.57 -6.50
C LEU A 143 -3.99 -11.39 -5.51
N GLY A 144 -4.32 -11.44 -4.23
CA GLY A 144 -3.45 -11.96 -3.17
C GLY A 144 -2.26 -11.05 -2.86
N ALA A 145 -2.36 -9.76 -3.20
CA ALA A 145 -1.38 -8.72 -2.92
C ALA A 145 -1.68 -7.97 -1.62
N ARG A 146 -0.83 -7.04 -1.24
CA ARG A 146 -0.97 -6.19 -0.05
C ARG A 146 -1.59 -4.86 -0.45
N GLY A 147 -2.69 -4.47 0.20
CA GLY A 147 -3.37 -3.20 -0.06
C GLY A 147 -2.83 -2.05 0.80
N ILE A 148 -2.57 -0.91 0.20
CA ILE A 148 -2.26 0.35 0.89
C ILE A 148 -3.31 1.36 0.48
N LEU A 149 -4.07 1.85 1.46
CA LEU A 149 -5.12 2.84 1.25
C LEU A 149 -4.55 4.25 1.44
N PHE A 150 -4.61 5.05 0.37
CA PHE A 150 -4.24 6.47 0.41
C PHE A 150 -5.42 7.29 0.93
N ALA A 151 -5.49 7.48 2.24
CA ALA A 151 -6.58 8.20 2.92
C ALA A 151 -6.17 8.62 4.33
N GLN A 152 -6.91 9.56 4.90
CA GLN A 152 -6.90 9.83 6.33
C GLN A 152 -7.27 8.57 7.12
N GLU A 153 -6.53 8.25 8.19
CA GLU A 153 -6.66 6.98 8.91
C GLU A 153 -8.10 6.70 9.37
N THR A 154 -8.77 7.69 9.97
CA THR A 154 -10.14 7.51 10.49
C THR A 154 -11.15 7.26 9.36
N ALA A 155 -11.06 8.04 8.28
CA ALA A 155 -11.93 7.88 7.12
C ALA A 155 -11.67 6.55 6.40
N GLY A 156 -10.40 6.19 6.22
CA GLY A 156 -9.99 4.94 5.61
C GLY A 156 -10.45 3.71 6.38
N ARG A 157 -10.30 3.70 7.71
CA ARG A 157 -10.81 2.60 8.55
C ARG A 157 -12.32 2.40 8.41
N ARG A 158 -13.08 3.49 8.35
CA ARG A 158 -14.52 3.41 8.11
C ARG A 158 -14.84 2.83 6.74
N MET A 159 -14.21 3.35 5.68
CA MET A 159 -14.37 2.87 4.31
C MET A 159 -14.08 1.37 4.18
N LEU A 160 -12.97 0.90 4.75
CA LEU A 160 -12.58 -0.51 4.69
C LEU A 160 -13.54 -1.41 5.44
N ARG A 161 -14.05 -0.98 6.59
CA ARG A 161 -15.04 -1.73 7.37
C ARG A 161 -16.36 -1.88 6.61
N GLU A 162 -16.84 -0.81 6.01
CA GLU A 162 -18.07 -0.81 5.19
C GLU A 162 -17.93 -1.74 3.97
N ALA A 163 -16.72 -1.82 3.40
CA ALA A 163 -16.42 -2.68 2.25
C ALA A 163 -15.99 -4.11 2.62
N GLY A 164 -15.79 -4.43 3.91
CA GLY A 164 -15.24 -5.73 4.34
C GLY A 164 -13.84 -6.01 3.78
N ALA A 165 -12.98 -4.98 3.72
CA ALA A 165 -11.67 -5.05 3.09
C ALA A 165 -10.50 -4.87 4.08
N GLU A 166 -10.76 -4.83 5.39
CA GLU A 166 -9.77 -4.52 6.43
C GLU A 166 -8.57 -5.49 6.41
N GLU A 167 -8.80 -6.80 6.21
CA GLU A 167 -7.74 -7.81 6.24
C GLU A 167 -6.71 -7.69 5.11
N ALA A 168 -7.08 -7.08 3.99
CA ALA A 168 -6.19 -6.91 2.85
C ALA A 168 -5.37 -5.62 2.94
N CYS A 169 -5.72 -4.71 3.85
CA CYS A 169 -5.06 -3.42 4.02
C CYS A 169 -3.93 -3.52 5.04
N VAL A 170 -2.72 -3.25 4.60
CA VAL A 170 -1.52 -3.28 5.46
C VAL A 170 -1.12 -1.90 5.97
N LEU A 171 -1.58 -0.82 5.31
CA LEU A 171 -1.32 0.57 5.70
C LEU A 171 -2.47 1.47 5.22
N ILE A 172 -2.87 2.41 6.07
CA ILE A 172 -3.71 3.56 5.72
C ILE A 172 -2.87 4.80 5.99
N SER A 173 -2.67 5.65 4.99
CA SER A 173 -1.92 6.89 5.12
C SER A 173 -2.30 7.87 4.00
N ASP A 174 -2.38 9.15 4.32
CA ASP A 174 -2.53 10.25 3.35
C ASP A 174 -1.17 10.88 2.98
N SER A 175 -0.08 10.21 3.32
CA SER A 175 1.29 10.64 3.06
C SER A 175 2.04 9.68 2.14
N TRP A 176 2.37 10.15 0.95
CA TRP A 176 3.23 9.42 0.03
C TRP A 176 4.62 9.13 0.59
N ALA A 177 5.15 10.01 1.46
CA ALA A 177 6.43 9.78 2.12
C ALA A 177 6.36 8.58 3.08
N GLU A 178 5.26 8.45 3.83
CA GLU A 178 5.04 7.31 4.72
C GLU A 178 4.85 6.01 3.94
N ILE A 179 4.08 6.05 2.84
CA ILE A 179 3.86 4.89 1.96
C ILE A 179 5.19 4.39 1.37
N ALA A 180 5.99 5.31 0.81
CA ALA A 180 7.28 4.95 0.24
C ALA A 180 8.23 4.35 1.27
N GLU A 181 8.27 4.92 2.47
CA GLU A 181 9.08 4.40 3.56
C GLU A 181 8.59 3.04 4.07
N TYR A 182 7.27 2.83 4.13
CA TYR A 182 6.70 1.54 4.49
C TYR A 182 7.13 0.43 3.52
N ILE A 183 6.97 0.67 2.21
CA ILE A 183 7.37 -0.29 1.16
C ILE A 183 8.88 -0.51 1.19
N ARG A 184 9.70 0.56 1.27
CA ARG A 184 11.15 0.48 1.35
C ARG A 184 11.64 -0.36 2.52
N ARG A 185 11.03 -0.21 3.69
CA ARG A 185 11.34 -1.03 4.87
C ARG A 185 10.96 -2.49 4.68
N GLY A 186 9.85 -2.77 3.99
CA GLY A 186 9.45 -4.12 3.65
C GLY A 186 10.51 -4.86 2.83
N GLU A 187 11.18 -4.15 1.92
CA GLU A 187 12.28 -4.67 1.10
C GLU A 187 13.61 -4.87 1.87
N ARG A 188 13.77 -4.24 3.01
CA ARG A 188 14.95 -4.34 3.87
C ARG A 188 14.78 -5.33 5.02
N ARG A 189 13.66 -6.04 5.05
CA ARG A 189 13.36 -7.08 6.02
C ARG A 189 13.15 -8.42 5.34
N VAL A 190 13.68 -9.46 5.93
CA VAL A 190 13.50 -10.82 5.44
C VAL A 190 13.26 -11.79 6.59
N VAL A 191 12.38 -12.75 6.36
CA VAL A 191 12.19 -13.92 7.21
C VAL A 191 12.39 -15.15 6.36
N VAL A 192 13.31 -15.99 6.74
CA VAL A 192 13.59 -17.26 6.06
C VAL A 192 13.45 -18.39 7.06
N THR A 193 12.62 -19.37 6.73
CA THR A 193 12.53 -20.62 7.50
C THR A 193 12.97 -21.78 6.61
N ARG A 194 13.87 -22.60 7.13
CA ARG A 194 14.25 -23.89 6.56
C ARG A 194 13.81 -24.98 7.53
N GLU A 195 13.10 -25.95 7.02
CA GLU A 195 12.63 -27.09 7.81
C GLU A 195 13.06 -28.39 7.10
N THR A 196 13.58 -29.31 7.88
CA THR A 196 13.88 -30.68 7.49
C THR A 196 13.17 -31.62 8.47
N ARG A 197 13.34 -32.92 8.35
CA ARG A 197 12.77 -33.86 9.33
C ARG A 197 13.37 -33.71 10.73
N GLU A 198 14.59 -33.22 10.84
CA GLU A 198 15.38 -33.17 12.07
C GLU A 198 15.63 -31.76 12.57
N THR A 199 15.58 -30.76 11.69
CA THR A 199 15.90 -29.38 12.06
C THR A 199 14.92 -28.37 11.50
N ARG A 200 14.61 -27.34 12.30
CA ARG A 200 13.92 -26.13 11.87
C ARG A 200 14.74 -24.92 12.26
N ILE A 201 15.06 -24.08 11.25
CA ILE A 201 15.83 -22.85 11.46
C ILE A 201 15.02 -21.70 10.88
N THR A 202 14.74 -20.69 11.71
CA THR A 202 14.12 -19.44 11.31
C THR A 202 15.09 -18.29 11.54
N VAL A 203 15.34 -17.52 10.48
CA VAL A 203 16.18 -16.31 10.51
C VAL A 203 15.31 -15.13 10.14
N ARG A 204 15.31 -14.09 10.98
CA ARG A 204 14.69 -12.78 10.70
C ARG A 204 15.79 -11.73 10.68
N LEU A 205 15.83 -10.95 9.61
CA LEU A 205 16.83 -9.89 9.42
C LEU A 205 16.13 -8.58 9.08
N ASP A 206 16.46 -7.52 9.81
CA ASP A 206 16.08 -6.13 9.50
C ASP A 206 17.36 -5.31 9.33
N LEU A 207 17.62 -4.88 8.10
CA LEU A 207 18.82 -4.13 7.75
C LEU A 207 18.81 -2.67 8.28
N ASP A 208 17.67 -2.19 8.76
CA ASP A 208 17.57 -0.86 9.37
C ASP A 208 17.85 -0.87 10.88
N GLY A 209 18.09 -2.04 11.48
CA GLY A 209 18.46 -2.18 12.89
C GLY A 209 17.35 -1.83 13.88
N LYS A 210 16.12 -1.62 13.43
CA LYS A 210 14.99 -1.18 14.27
C LYS A 210 14.28 -2.32 14.99
N GLY A 211 14.66 -3.57 14.69
CA GLY A 211 14.06 -4.77 15.25
C GLY A 211 12.66 -5.09 14.69
N PHE A 212 12.07 -6.18 15.22
CA PHE A 212 10.79 -6.72 14.76
C PHE A 212 9.61 -6.31 15.66
N GLY A 213 9.85 -5.49 16.69
CA GLY A 213 8.87 -4.93 17.62
C GLY A 213 8.28 -3.63 17.09
N GLY A 214 7.22 -3.69 16.35
CA GLY A 214 6.36 -2.61 15.85
C GLY A 214 5.18 -3.24 15.14
N LYS A 215 4.05 -2.51 14.91
CA LYS A 215 2.88 -3.04 14.19
C LYS A 215 3.35 -4.03 13.13
N GLU A 216 2.99 -5.30 13.30
CA GLU A 216 3.49 -6.38 12.46
C GLU A 216 3.31 -5.99 11.00
N PHE A 217 4.41 -5.84 10.29
CA PHE A 217 4.36 -5.95 8.84
C PHE A 217 3.78 -7.34 8.59
N GLY A 218 2.58 -7.40 8.03
CA GLY A 218 1.90 -8.63 7.76
C GLY A 218 2.77 -9.57 6.93
N GLY A 219 3.68 -10.24 7.61
CA GLY A 219 4.41 -11.36 7.08
C GLY A 219 3.37 -12.44 6.89
N VAL A 220 3.11 -12.80 5.64
CA VAL A 220 2.37 -14.01 5.31
C VAL A 220 3.08 -15.15 6.04
N SER A 221 2.41 -15.70 7.06
CA SER A 221 2.85 -16.94 7.67
C SER A 221 2.99 -17.97 6.55
N PRO A 222 4.13 -18.66 6.43
CA PRO A 222 4.29 -19.68 5.39
C PRO A 222 3.32 -20.86 5.54
N ASP A 223 2.51 -20.88 6.57
CA ASP A 223 1.54 -21.95 6.89
C ASP A 223 0.12 -21.67 6.37
N ARG A 224 -0.12 -20.65 5.56
CA ARG A 224 -1.43 -20.49 4.93
C ARG A 224 -1.51 -21.46 3.75
N PRO A 225 -2.35 -22.50 3.79
CA PRO A 225 -2.53 -23.40 2.67
C PRO A 225 -3.01 -22.59 1.45
N ALA A 226 -2.41 -22.83 0.30
CA ALA A 226 -2.88 -22.26 -0.95
C ALA A 226 -4.39 -22.44 -1.04
N ALA A 227 -5.12 -21.35 -1.28
CA ALA A 227 -6.56 -21.37 -1.45
C ALA A 227 -6.88 -22.40 -2.53
N GLY A 228 -7.56 -23.47 -2.14
CA GLY A 228 -7.93 -24.56 -3.00
C GLY A 228 -8.71 -24.00 -4.20
N THR A 229 -8.36 -24.48 -5.36
CA THR A 229 -9.13 -24.33 -6.60
C THR A 229 -10.56 -24.77 -6.33
N GLY A 230 -11.45 -23.78 -6.12
CA GLY A 230 -12.87 -24.01 -5.95
C GLY A 230 -13.44 -24.55 -7.26
N GLY A 231 -13.91 -25.80 -7.19
CA GLY A 231 -14.62 -26.45 -8.26
C GLY A 231 -15.88 -25.65 -8.65
N ALA A 232 -16.13 -25.61 -9.94
CA ALA A 232 -17.34 -25.06 -10.53
C ALA A 232 -18.59 -25.73 -9.93
N PRO A 233 -19.68 -25.01 -9.68
CA PRO A 233 -20.95 -25.65 -9.36
C PRO A 233 -21.55 -26.27 -10.64
N GLU A 234 -21.83 -27.56 -10.56
CA GLU A 234 -22.59 -28.31 -11.55
C GLU A 234 -24.03 -27.79 -11.64
N ASN A 235 -24.49 -27.62 -12.85
CA ASN A 235 -25.86 -27.35 -13.22
C ASN A 235 -26.77 -28.52 -12.79
N GLY A 236 -27.74 -28.26 -11.95
CA GLY A 236 -28.88 -29.10 -11.70
C GLY A 236 -30.16 -28.37 -12.12
N ALA A 237 -30.82 -28.95 -13.13
CA ALA A 237 -32.00 -28.46 -13.74
C ALA A 237 -33.29 -28.68 -12.91
N ASP A 238 -34.30 -27.93 -13.28
CA ASP A 238 -35.76 -28.19 -13.18
C ASP A 238 -36.49 -27.69 -11.93
N THR A 239 -37.37 -26.71 -12.12
CA THR A 239 -38.84 -26.84 -12.17
C THR A 239 -39.55 -25.48 -12.32
N LYS A 240 -40.27 -25.40 -13.47
CA LYS A 240 -41.63 -24.87 -13.69
C LYS A 240 -42.11 -23.55 -13.07
N ASN A 241 -42.38 -22.62 -14.01
CA ASN A 241 -43.36 -21.53 -13.95
C ASN A 241 -44.74 -21.99 -13.47
N PRO A 242 -45.56 -21.08 -12.94
CA PRO A 242 -46.70 -20.68 -13.78
C PRO A 242 -46.86 -19.16 -13.95
N VAL A 243 -47.31 -18.84 -15.13
CA VAL A 243 -47.85 -17.60 -15.67
C VAL A 243 -49.17 -17.27 -14.97
N ASP A 244 -49.41 -16.00 -14.67
CA ASP A 244 -50.76 -15.45 -14.73
C ASP A 244 -50.73 -13.97 -15.17
N PRO A 245 -51.69 -13.58 -16.01
CA PRO A 245 -51.70 -12.31 -16.74
C PRO A 245 -52.68 -11.29 -16.15
N ASP A 246 -52.63 -10.08 -16.72
CA ASP A 246 -53.56 -8.96 -16.64
C ASP A 246 -53.38 -7.93 -15.49
N ALA A 247 -52.92 -6.76 -15.94
CA ALA A 247 -53.67 -5.50 -15.75
C ALA A 247 -52.93 -4.30 -16.38
N ASP A 248 -53.51 -3.97 -17.51
CA ASP A 248 -53.58 -2.68 -18.17
C ASP A 248 -53.98 -1.52 -17.24
N ASN A 249 -53.33 -0.33 -17.39
CA ASN A 249 -53.90 1.02 -17.42
C ASN A 249 -52.82 2.10 -17.26
N GLY A 250 -52.49 2.85 -18.30
CA GLY A 250 -52.14 4.27 -18.23
C GLY A 250 -53.42 5.10 -18.07
N PRO A 251 -53.42 6.41 -18.13
CA PRO A 251 -52.51 7.32 -18.83
C PRO A 251 -52.21 8.68 -18.11
N GLU A 252 -51.45 9.52 -18.84
CA GLU A 252 -51.50 11.02 -18.90
C GLU A 252 -51.01 11.85 -17.68
N GLY A 253 -49.91 12.60 -17.85
CA GLY A 253 -49.99 13.98 -18.31
C GLY A 253 -49.66 14.97 -17.17
N ASN A 254 -48.53 15.68 -17.22
CA ASN A 254 -48.56 17.13 -17.19
C ASN A 254 -47.16 17.75 -17.41
N ARG A 255 -47.14 18.61 -18.41
CA ARG A 255 -46.17 19.66 -18.69
C ARG A 255 -46.34 20.81 -17.68
N ALA A 256 -45.25 21.41 -17.20
CA ALA A 256 -45.14 22.83 -16.85
C ALA A 256 -43.64 23.15 -16.84
N GLU A 257 -43.14 23.74 -17.83
CA GLU A 257 -42.75 25.14 -18.12
C GLU A 257 -41.89 25.83 -17.07
N ALA A 258 -40.76 26.21 -17.59
CA ALA A 258 -39.74 27.17 -17.28
C ALA A 258 -40.11 28.36 -16.38
N LYS A 259 -39.14 28.82 -15.60
CA LYS A 259 -38.78 30.25 -15.45
C LYS A 259 -37.40 30.39 -14.82
N ASN A 260 -36.43 30.95 -15.61
CA ASN A 260 -35.32 31.75 -15.12
C ASN A 260 -35.87 33.11 -14.60
N PRO A 261 -35.27 33.74 -13.63
CA PRO A 261 -34.61 34.98 -13.99
C PRO A 261 -33.25 35.24 -13.35
N ALA A 262 -32.55 36.03 -14.08
CA ALA A 262 -31.25 36.60 -13.98
C ALA A 262 -30.98 37.51 -12.75
N ASP A 263 -29.68 37.72 -12.57
CA ASP A 263 -29.02 38.98 -12.19
C ASP A 263 -28.78 39.26 -10.70
N GLY A 264 -27.51 39.51 -10.39
CA GLY A 264 -27.08 40.02 -9.10
C GLY A 264 -25.54 40.02 -8.98
N ARG A 265 -24.93 40.98 -9.66
CA ARG A 265 -23.53 41.36 -9.46
C ARG A 265 -23.27 41.77 -8.03
N ASN A 266 -22.18 41.36 -7.42
CA ASN A 266 -21.41 42.26 -6.57
C ASN A 266 -19.94 41.92 -6.61
N ASN A 267 -19.23 42.90 -7.11
CA ASN A 267 -17.79 43.10 -6.95
C ASN A 267 -17.49 43.41 -5.49
N ASP A 268 -16.50 42.80 -4.89
CA ASP A 268 -15.71 43.47 -3.89
C ASP A 268 -14.24 43.12 -4.05
N VAL A 269 -13.55 44.18 -4.44
CA VAL A 269 -12.12 44.39 -4.55
C VAL A 269 -11.54 44.40 -3.14
N TRP A 270 -10.51 43.60 -2.90
CA TRP A 270 -9.60 43.88 -1.80
C TRP A 270 -8.21 44.15 -2.33
N ASN A 271 -7.89 45.43 -2.15
CA ASN A 271 -6.61 46.04 -2.45
C ASN A 271 -5.78 46.10 -1.16
N GLY A 272 -4.59 45.66 -1.20
CA GLY A 272 -3.32 46.15 -0.85
C GLY A 272 -2.99 46.82 0.49
N ASN A 273 -1.84 46.57 0.87
CA ASN A 273 -0.74 47.39 1.39
C ASN A 273 -0.19 46.93 2.74
N SER A 274 0.99 46.37 2.74
CA SER A 274 2.31 46.98 3.01
C SER A 274 2.49 47.63 4.40
N SER A 275 3.50 47.17 5.05
CA SER A 275 4.70 47.79 5.66
C SER A 275 4.97 47.30 7.08
N SER A 276 6.10 46.65 7.27
CA SER A 276 7.41 47.17 7.70
C SER A 276 7.56 47.35 9.23
N ASP A 277 8.75 46.93 9.64
CA ASP A 277 9.48 47.26 10.87
C ASP A 277 9.17 46.38 12.10
N GLY A 278 10.08 45.69 12.68
CA GLY A 278 11.49 45.91 12.93
C GLY A 278 11.81 45.45 14.31
N ARG A 279 13.02 44.96 14.48
CA ARG A 279 13.82 44.87 15.69
C ARG A 279 13.79 43.61 16.58
N ASN A 280 14.88 42.90 16.46
CA ASN A 280 15.85 42.53 17.50
C ASN A 280 15.31 42.21 18.88
N ALA A 281 15.54 40.98 19.30
CA ALA A 281 16.13 40.71 20.60
C ALA A 281 16.84 39.37 20.61
N ASP A 282 18.13 39.44 20.83
CA ASP A 282 19.02 38.38 21.35
C ASP A 282 18.36 37.60 22.47
N ASN A 283 18.43 36.30 22.42
CA ASN A 283 18.59 35.52 23.63
C ASN A 283 19.37 34.24 23.35
N ARG A 284 20.61 34.29 23.72
CA ARG A 284 21.47 33.12 23.95
C ARG A 284 20.88 32.34 25.12
N ASN A 285 20.70 31.04 24.96
CA ASN A 285 21.06 30.10 26.01
C ASN A 285 21.05 28.66 25.56
N ARG A 286 22.22 28.11 25.67
CA ARG A 286 22.62 26.80 26.21
C ARG A 286 22.28 25.55 25.43
N ASP A 287 23.38 25.03 24.91
CA ASP A 287 23.73 23.61 24.80
C ASP A 287 23.18 22.81 25.98
N ASP A 288 22.40 21.79 25.69
CA ASP A 288 22.43 20.59 26.50
C ASP A 288 22.46 19.41 25.54
N GLY A 289 23.68 18.97 25.31
CA GLY A 289 23.98 17.70 24.70
C GLY A 289 23.42 16.57 25.56
N ASN A 290 22.48 15.82 24.99
CA ASN A 290 22.14 14.52 25.53
C ASN A 290 22.68 13.45 24.61
N ASP A 291 23.94 13.21 24.75
CA ASP A 291 24.69 12.08 24.21
C ASP A 291 24.32 10.86 25.06
N ASN A 292 23.34 10.09 24.57
CA ASN A 292 22.98 8.80 25.16
C ASN A 292 23.61 7.64 24.38
N SER A 293 24.92 7.73 24.15
CA SER A 293 25.74 6.56 23.86
C SER A 293 25.98 5.79 25.18
N ARG A 294 25.02 4.95 25.55
CA ARG A 294 25.22 4.00 26.64
C ARG A 294 26.07 2.83 26.17
N ASN A 295 27.32 3.01 26.51
CA ASN A 295 28.39 2.03 26.58
C ASN A 295 27.96 0.78 27.37
N CYS A 296 27.77 -0.34 26.67
CA CYS A 296 27.59 -1.66 27.26
C CYS A 296 28.98 -2.24 27.53
N ASN A 297 29.59 -1.85 28.63
CA ASN A 297 30.81 -2.52 29.10
C ASN A 297 30.45 -3.61 30.13
N SER A 298 30.90 -4.78 29.82
CA SER A 298 30.92 -6.05 30.54
C SER A 298 31.05 -5.94 32.06
N ARG A 299 30.21 -6.66 32.78
CA ARG A 299 30.59 -7.30 34.04
C ARG A 299 30.09 -8.74 34.03
N ILE A 300 31.01 -9.63 33.86
CA ILE A 300 30.89 -11.03 34.26
C ILE A 300 30.85 -11.03 35.78
N ASN A 301 29.74 -11.45 36.37
CA ASN A 301 29.72 -11.90 37.74
C ASN A 301 28.88 -13.17 37.83
N ASP A 302 29.59 -14.26 38.05
CA ASP A 302 29.03 -15.49 38.63
C ASP A 302 28.45 -15.16 39.99
N SER A 303 27.18 -15.45 40.18
CA SER A 303 26.65 -16.05 41.40
C SER A 303 25.14 -16.30 41.28
N ASN A 304 24.79 -17.54 41.55
CA ASN A 304 23.49 -18.10 41.86
C ASN A 304 22.68 -17.26 42.84
N SER A 305 21.41 -16.99 42.49
CA SER A 305 20.26 -17.24 43.40
C SER A 305 18.97 -16.62 42.87
N ASP A 306 17.92 -17.40 42.98
CA ASP A 306 16.50 -17.13 42.87
C ASP A 306 15.99 -15.69 43.00
N GLY A 307 15.08 -15.26 42.10
CA GLY A 307 14.29 -14.08 42.36
C GLY A 307 13.69 -13.43 41.12
N ARG A 308 12.43 -13.61 40.94
CA ARG A 308 11.54 -13.01 39.93
C ARG A 308 11.70 -11.50 39.79
N ASN A 309 11.54 -11.06 38.58
CA ASN A 309 11.02 -9.75 38.16
C ASN A 309 12.04 -8.76 37.59
N GLY A 310 11.71 -8.27 36.41
CA GLY A 310 12.24 -7.01 35.93
C GLY A 310 12.68 -7.03 34.46
N ASN A 311 11.86 -6.49 33.61
CA ASN A 311 12.12 -6.13 32.21
C ASN A 311 13.56 -5.59 31.98
N ASN A 312 14.46 -6.44 31.57
CA ASN A 312 15.72 -6.06 31.00
C ASN A 312 15.79 -6.69 29.60
N ARG A 313 15.29 -5.99 28.60
CA ARG A 313 15.44 -6.41 27.19
C ARG A 313 16.87 -6.16 26.78
N ASN A 314 17.71 -7.16 26.94
CA ASN A 314 19.07 -7.18 26.43
C ASN A 314 19.06 -7.22 24.90
N CYS A 315 19.96 -6.50 24.26
CA CYS A 315 20.25 -6.53 22.82
C CYS A 315 20.77 -7.91 22.34
N GLY A 316 20.13 -9.00 22.68
CA GLY A 316 20.51 -10.35 22.32
C GLY A 316 19.35 -11.34 22.39
N ASP A 317 18.13 -10.88 22.71
CA ASP A 317 17.02 -11.75 23.09
C ASP A 317 16.37 -12.55 21.92
N GLY A 318 16.86 -12.39 20.68
CA GLY A 318 16.32 -13.07 19.49
C GLY A 318 17.20 -14.17 18.91
N ILE A 319 18.37 -14.47 19.48
CA ILE A 319 19.27 -15.48 18.91
C ILE A 319 19.37 -16.69 19.83
N SER A 320 18.90 -17.83 19.34
CA SER A 320 18.89 -19.11 20.02
C SER A 320 19.14 -20.24 19.02
N THR A 321 20.40 -20.64 18.89
CA THR A 321 20.81 -21.74 18.02
C THR A 321 21.11 -23.04 18.78
N GLY A 322 21.11 -22.98 20.13
CA GLY A 322 21.59 -24.07 20.99
C GLY A 322 23.09 -24.12 21.17
N LEU A 323 23.86 -23.33 20.40
CA LEU A 323 25.32 -23.28 20.45
C LEU A 323 25.75 -21.88 20.94
N ARG A 324 26.11 -21.76 22.23
CA ARG A 324 26.44 -20.47 22.86
C ARG A 324 27.49 -19.63 22.12
N PHE A 325 28.51 -20.28 21.56
CA PHE A 325 29.53 -19.58 20.78
C PHE A 325 28.95 -18.97 19.48
N LEU A 326 28.11 -19.73 18.79
CA LEU A 326 27.45 -19.25 17.57
C LEU A 326 26.47 -18.12 17.88
N ASP A 327 25.71 -18.23 18.96
CA ASP A 327 24.77 -17.17 19.41
C ASP A 327 25.54 -15.88 19.67
N HIS A 328 26.70 -15.97 20.37
CA HIS A 328 27.56 -14.83 20.63
C HIS A 328 28.11 -14.21 19.33
N MET A 329 28.59 -15.01 18.40
CA MET A 329 29.13 -14.52 17.12
C MET A 329 28.04 -13.84 16.27
N LEU A 330 26.83 -14.40 16.20
CA LEU A 330 25.73 -13.80 15.49
C LEU A 330 25.28 -12.47 16.13
N ALA A 331 25.27 -12.39 17.46
CA ALA A 331 25.00 -11.16 18.18
C ALA A 331 26.05 -10.07 17.89
N GLN A 332 27.33 -10.44 17.79
CA GLN A 332 28.39 -9.50 17.40
C GLN A 332 28.21 -9.00 15.96
N ILE A 333 27.84 -9.86 15.02
CA ILE A 333 27.55 -9.47 13.63
C ILE A 333 26.38 -8.47 13.60
N ALA A 334 25.30 -8.74 14.33
CA ALA A 334 24.14 -7.84 14.40
C ALA A 334 24.54 -6.48 15.00
N HIS A 335 25.27 -6.50 16.11
CA HIS A 335 25.70 -5.28 16.81
C HIS A 335 26.62 -4.41 15.95
N HIS A 336 27.67 -4.99 15.39
CA HIS A 336 28.65 -4.25 14.57
C HIS A 336 28.11 -3.89 13.18
N GLY A 337 27.20 -4.70 12.64
CA GLY A 337 26.52 -4.43 11.37
C GLY A 337 25.39 -3.41 11.47
N GLY A 338 24.97 -3.02 12.66
CA GLY A 338 23.85 -2.10 12.88
C GLY A 338 22.52 -2.67 12.38
N VAL A 339 22.37 -4.02 12.37
CA VAL A 339 21.18 -4.71 11.90
C VAL A 339 20.46 -5.40 13.07
N ALA A 340 19.14 -5.57 12.97
CA ALA A 340 18.43 -6.45 13.89
C ALA A 340 18.38 -7.87 13.32
N LEU A 341 18.81 -8.84 14.12
CA LEU A 341 18.88 -10.23 13.75
C LEU A 341 18.22 -11.09 14.82
N GLU A 342 17.26 -11.91 14.44
CA GLU A 342 16.69 -12.97 15.26
C GLU A 342 16.95 -14.30 14.57
N VAL A 343 17.44 -15.28 15.33
CA VAL A 343 17.70 -16.64 14.85
C VAL A 343 17.18 -17.64 15.85
N GLU A 344 16.29 -18.50 15.41
CA GLU A 344 15.78 -19.61 16.19
C GLU A 344 16.14 -20.92 15.44
N ALA A 345 16.90 -21.77 16.07
CA ALA A 345 17.17 -23.11 15.56
C ALA A 345 16.67 -24.16 16.56
N ARG A 346 15.95 -25.15 16.06
CA ARG A 346 15.49 -26.32 16.79
C ARG A 346 15.90 -27.56 16.02
N GLY A 347 16.49 -28.51 16.70
CA GLY A 347 16.93 -29.76 16.10
C GLY A 347 17.74 -30.60 17.09
N ASP A 348 18.16 -31.76 16.64
CA ASP A 348 19.08 -32.59 17.39
C ASP A 348 20.48 -31.96 17.33
N LEU A 349 21.01 -31.63 18.50
CA LEU A 349 22.35 -31.07 18.67
C LEU A 349 23.40 -32.14 18.96
N ASP A 350 22.98 -33.38 19.20
CA ASP A 350 23.86 -34.51 19.37
C ASP A 350 24.27 -35.02 18.01
N ILE A 351 25.47 -34.61 17.62
CA ILE A 351 26.13 -35.11 16.40
C ILE A 351 26.86 -36.36 16.81
N ASP A 352 26.45 -37.51 16.27
CA ASP A 352 27.20 -38.74 16.32
C ASP A 352 28.50 -38.64 15.51
#